data_52c3bf33aa644bc5faf1a55bd954280f
#
_entry.id   52c3bf33aa644bc5faf1a55bd954280f
#
_cell.length_a   1.000
_cell.length_b   1.000
_cell.length_c   1.000
_cell.angle_alpha   90.00
_cell.angle_beta   90.00
_cell.angle_gamma   90.00
#
_symmetry.space_group_name_H-M   'P 1'
#
loop_
_entity.id
_entity.type
_entity.pdbx_description
1 polymer ?
#
loop_
_entity_poly.entity_id
_entity_poly.type
_entity_poly.pdbx_seq_one_letter_code
_entity_poly.pdbx_strand_id
1 'polypeptide(L)'
;GLGDVYKRQYRDNVILSVHPHNDRGCGISDAEFGVLAGADRVEGTLFGNGERTGNVDIVTLAMNMVCHGVDPKLDFSNIAAIREKYERFTRMRVYERTPYAGDLVFTAFSGSHQDAISKGMAWREAGKSGGRWDVPYLPIDPKDVGREYESDVIRICLLYTSDAAD
;
A
#
# COMPACT_ATOMS: atom_id res chain seq x y z
N GLY A 1 -14.52 19.71 -20.37
CA GLY A 1 -13.70 20.87 -19.94
C GLY A 1 -12.51 21.12 -20.85
N LEU A 2 -11.79 22.23 -20.63
CA LEU A 2 -10.62 22.61 -21.46
C LEU A 2 -9.59 21.48 -21.60
N GLY A 3 -9.38 20.67 -20.53
CA GLY A 3 -8.50 19.52 -20.58
C GLY A 3 -8.87 18.46 -21.60
N ASP A 4 -10.14 18.33 -21.93
CA ASP A 4 -10.63 17.36 -22.91
C ASP A 4 -10.28 17.76 -24.35
N VAL A 5 -10.24 19.05 -24.62
CA VAL A 5 -9.89 19.60 -25.95
C VAL A 5 -8.41 19.39 -26.22
N TYR A 6 -7.55 19.67 -25.25
CA TYR A 6 -6.10 19.46 -25.38
C TYR A 6 -5.74 17.97 -25.49
N LYS A 7 -6.41 17.10 -24.77
CA LYS A 7 -6.23 15.65 -24.87
C LYS A 7 -6.47 15.10 -26.27
N ARG A 8 -7.46 15.64 -26.98
CA ARG A 8 -7.84 15.14 -28.32
C ARG A 8 -6.94 15.65 -29.45
N GLN A 9 -6.43 16.87 -29.32
CA GLN A 9 -5.71 17.53 -30.42
C GLN A 9 -4.19 17.48 -30.30
N TYR A 10 -3.64 17.49 -29.08
CA TYR A 10 -2.20 17.64 -28.84
C TYR A 10 -1.68 16.72 -27.74
N ARG A 11 -2.32 15.57 -27.54
CA ARG A 11 -2.02 14.67 -26.43
C ARG A 11 -0.54 14.30 -26.35
N ASP A 12 0.10 14.04 -27.47
CA ASP A 12 1.51 13.63 -27.54
C ASP A 12 2.49 14.75 -27.18
N ASN A 13 2.02 15.99 -27.13
CA ASN A 13 2.83 17.17 -26.80
C ASN A 13 2.57 17.71 -25.40
N VAL A 14 1.71 17.07 -24.62
CA VAL A 14 1.28 17.54 -23.29
C VAL A 14 1.41 16.45 -22.25
N ILE A 15 2.14 16.75 -21.18
CA ILE A 15 2.19 15.91 -19.97
C ILE A 15 1.02 16.29 -19.07
N LEU A 16 0.12 15.36 -18.85
CA LEU A 16 -0.98 15.52 -17.91
C LEU A 16 -0.57 15.02 -16.53
N SER A 17 -0.43 15.94 -15.58
CA SER A 17 -0.11 15.64 -14.19
C SER A 17 -1.34 15.77 -13.33
N VAL A 18 -1.52 14.83 -12.39
CA VAL A 18 -2.55 14.91 -11.34
C VAL A 18 -1.89 15.08 -9.98
N HIS A 19 -2.48 15.97 -9.16
CA HIS A 19 -1.97 16.34 -7.84
C HIS A 19 -3.10 16.26 -6.80
N PRO A 20 -3.53 15.06 -6.40
CA PRO A 20 -4.65 14.89 -5.48
C PRO A 20 -4.25 15.24 -4.04
N HIS A 21 -5.15 15.93 -3.34
CA HIS A 21 -5.16 16.01 -1.88
C HIS A 21 -6.06 14.93 -1.28
N ASN A 22 -5.92 14.68 0.01
CA ASN A 22 -6.63 13.59 0.71
C ASN A 22 -7.78 14.09 1.60
N ASP A 23 -8.37 15.25 1.29
CA ASP A 23 -9.36 15.91 2.14
C ASP A 23 -10.60 15.05 2.45
N ARG A 24 -10.94 14.12 1.56
CA ARG A 24 -12.04 13.16 1.73
C ARG A 24 -11.59 11.71 1.89
N GLY A 25 -10.30 11.48 2.09
CA GLY A 25 -9.74 10.13 2.17
C GLY A 25 -9.64 9.39 0.83
N CYS A 26 -9.81 10.08 -0.31
CA CYS A 26 -9.85 9.49 -1.65
C CYS A 26 -8.57 9.73 -2.47
N GLY A 27 -7.52 10.31 -1.88
CA GLY A 27 -6.33 10.72 -2.62
C GLY A 27 -5.69 9.60 -3.44
N ILE A 28 -5.62 8.38 -2.90
CA ILE A 28 -5.06 7.20 -3.61
C ILE A 28 -5.95 6.83 -4.79
N SER A 29 -7.26 6.65 -4.57
CA SER A 29 -8.19 6.27 -5.64
C SER A 29 -8.28 7.35 -6.73
N ASP A 30 -8.26 8.62 -6.36
CA ASP A 30 -8.26 9.73 -7.31
C ASP A 30 -7.00 9.67 -8.21
N ALA A 31 -5.84 9.35 -7.64
CA ALA A 31 -4.61 9.16 -8.39
C ALA A 31 -4.67 7.94 -9.32
N GLU A 32 -5.14 6.78 -8.82
CA GLU A 32 -5.29 5.55 -9.61
C GLU A 32 -6.24 5.76 -10.79
N PHE A 33 -7.41 6.34 -10.55
CA PHE A 33 -8.35 6.68 -11.62
C PHE A 33 -7.81 7.74 -12.57
N GLY A 34 -7.03 8.69 -12.08
CA GLY A 34 -6.34 9.67 -12.90
C GLY A 34 -5.39 9.02 -13.91
N VAL A 35 -4.57 8.06 -13.46
CA VAL A 35 -3.67 7.27 -14.32
C VAL A 35 -4.47 6.42 -15.31
N LEU A 36 -5.50 5.71 -14.86
CA LEU A 36 -6.39 4.93 -15.73
C LEU A 36 -7.10 5.79 -16.77
N ALA A 37 -7.43 7.04 -16.42
CA ALA A 37 -7.99 8.02 -17.36
C ALA A 37 -6.96 8.62 -18.32
N GLY A 38 -5.68 8.25 -18.19
CA GLY A 38 -4.59 8.65 -19.08
C GLY A 38 -3.76 9.83 -18.60
N ALA A 39 -3.66 10.05 -17.30
CA ALA A 39 -2.63 10.93 -16.76
C ALA A 39 -1.24 10.29 -16.95
N ASP A 40 -0.24 11.12 -17.22
CA ASP A 40 1.15 10.69 -17.43
C ASP A 40 1.95 10.72 -16.15
N ARG A 41 1.53 11.54 -15.18
CA ARG A 41 2.26 11.79 -13.94
C ARG A 41 1.31 11.97 -12.78
N VAL A 42 1.71 11.43 -11.62
CA VAL A 42 1.09 11.73 -10.33
C VAL A 42 2.11 12.49 -9.47
N GLU A 43 1.66 13.53 -8.82
CA GLU A 43 2.42 14.30 -7.84
C GLU A 43 1.84 14.04 -6.46
N GLY A 44 2.69 13.58 -5.55
CA GLY A 44 2.30 13.25 -4.19
C GLY A 44 3.49 13.37 -3.24
N THR A 45 3.32 12.83 -2.04
CA THR A 45 4.34 12.91 -0.99
C THR A 45 4.55 11.57 -0.32
N LEU A 46 5.69 11.38 0.32
CA LEU A 46 5.94 10.21 1.16
C LEU A 46 4.94 10.21 2.32
N PHE A 47 4.25 9.08 2.47
CA PHE A 47 3.26 8.83 3.54
C PHE A 47 2.14 9.88 3.61
N GLY A 48 1.83 10.53 2.48
CA GLY A 48 0.74 11.48 2.39
C GLY A 48 0.97 12.82 3.10
N ASN A 49 2.21 13.20 3.37
CA ASN A 49 2.51 14.49 3.99
C ASN A 49 1.96 15.67 3.16
N GLY A 50 1.60 16.74 3.83
CA GLY A 50 1.10 17.95 3.15
C GLY A 50 0.11 18.75 3.99
N GLU A 51 -0.43 19.78 3.39
CA GLU A 51 -1.40 20.65 4.04
C GLU A 51 -2.73 19.92 4.33
N ARG A 52 -3.41 20.34 5.36
CA ARG A 52 -4.71 19.81 5.83
C ARG A 52 -4.64 18.31 6.11
N THR A 53 -5.26 17.48 5.29
CA THR A 53 -5.25 16.01 5.38
C THR A 53 -4.12 15.36 4.57
N GLY A 54 -3.26 16.18 3.96
CA GLY A 54 -2.13 15.73 3.16
C GLY A 54 -2.44 15.56 1.68
N ASN A 55 -1.42 15.13 0.96
CA ASN A 55 -1.47 14.79 -0.46
C ASN A 55 -1.68 13.27 -0.63
N VAL A 56 -1.78 12.82 -1.88
CA VAL A 56 -1.71 11.38 -2.15
C VAL A 56 -0.40 10.81 -1.63
N ASP A 57 -0.49 9.68 -0.95
CA ASP A 57 0.68 8.92 -0.51
C ASP A 57 1.27 8.13 -1.68
N ILE A 58 2.43 8.58 -2.17
CA ILE A 58 3.10 7.93 -3.30
C ILE A 58 3.66 6.55 -2.96
N VAL A 59 3.92 6.25 -1.68
CA VAL A 59 4.34 4.91 -1.25
C VAL A 59 3.20 3.93 -1.46
N THR A 60 2.02 4.25 -0.93
CA THR A 60 0.83 3.42 -1.10
C THR A 60 0.45 3.28 -2.58
N LEU A 61 0.44 4.39 -3.33
CA LEU A 61 0.11 4.36 -4.75
C LEU A 61 1.07 3.46 -5.55
N ALA A 62 2.37 3.61 -5.33
CA ALA A 62 3.38 2.80 -6.02
C ALA A 62 3.27 1.32 -5.67
N MET A 63 3.04 0.98 -4.41
CA MET A 63 2.87 -0.42 -4.00
C MET A 63 1.55 -1.02 -4.52
N ASN A 64 0.49 -0.23 -4.64
CA ASN A 64 -0.74 -0.67 -5.34
C ASN A 64 -0.46 -0.99 -6.81
N MET A 65 0.36 -0.19 -7.50
CA MET A 65 0.80 -0.48 -8.87
C MET A 65 1.55 -1.82 -8.95
N VAL A 66 2.46 -2.09 -8.00
CA VAL A 66 3.17 -3.38 -7.90
C VAL A 66 2.18 -4.54 -7.74
N CYS A 67 1.15 -4.40 -6.88
CA CYS A 67 0.10 -5.41 -6.72
C CYS A 67 -0.67 -5.68 -8.03
N HIS A 68 -0.76 -4.70 -8.91
CA HIS A 68 -1.35 -4.84 -10.25
C HIS A 68 -0.35 -5.28 -11.33
N GLY A 69 0.88 -5.61 -10.95
CA GLY A 69 1.94 -6.04 -11.87
C GLY A 69 2.56 -4.88 -12.69
N VAL A 70 2.39 -3.65 -12.25
CA VAL A 70 2.97 -2.47 -12.89
C VAL A 70 4.16 -1.99 -12.07
N ASP A 71 5.32 -1.88 -12.71
CA ASP A 71 6.54 -1.36 -12.08
C ASP A 71 6.51 0.17 -12.02
N PRO A 72 6.40 0.78 -10.83
CA PRO A 72 6.36 2.24 -10.68
C PRO A 72 7.73 2.90 -10.87
N LYS A 73 8.79 2.14 -11.08
CA LYS A 73 10.19 2.61 -11.14
C LYS A 73 10.65 3.30 -9.85
N LEU A 74 10.09 2.90 -8.71
CA LEU A 74 10.44 3.37 -7.38
C LEU A 74 10.87 2.17 -6.53
N ASP A 75 11.89 2.36 -5.72
CA ASP A 75 12.43 1.30 -4.84
C ASP A 75 11.97 1.51 -3.40
N PHE A 76 11.11 0.63 -2.92
CA PHE A 76 10.66 0.54 -1.54
C PHE A 76 11.10 -0.76 -0.85
N SER A 77 12.11 -1.45 -1.38
CA SER A 77 12.64 -2.70 -0.82
C SER A 77 13.16 -2.57 0.62
N ASN A 78 13.36 -1.36 1.11
CA ASN A 78 13.65 -1.06 2.52
C ASN A 78 12.76 0.07 3.03
N ILE A 79 11.47 -0.21 3.14
CA ILE A 79 10.48 0.78 3.54
C ILE A 79 10.70 1.32 4.96
N ALA A 80 11.27 0.50 5.84
CA ALA A 80 11.58 0.89 7.22
C ALA A 80 12.61 2.03 7.27
N ALA A 81 13.67 1.94 6.45
CA ALA A 81 14.69 3.01 6.38
C ALA A 81 14.13 4.31 5.77
N ILE A 82 13.21 4.21 4.81
CA ILE A 82 12.52 5.37 4.23
C ILE A 82 11.65 6.04 5.30
N ARG A 83 10.87 5.25 6.05
CA ARG A 83 10.04 5.73 7.16
C ARG A 83 10.88 6.42 8.23
N GLU A 84 11.96 5.80 8.67
CA GLU A 84 12.88 6.38 9.67
C GLU A 84 13.39 7.75 9.24
N LYS A 85 13.86 7.86 7.99
CA LYS A 85 14.31 9.14 7.44
C LYS A 85 13.19 10.18 7.42
N TYR A 86 12.01 9.79 6.93
CA TYR A 86 10.84 10.66 6.91
C TYR A 86 10.50 11.19 8.31
N GLU A 87 10.35 10.30 9.30
CA GLU A 87 10.02 10.65 10.69
C GLU A 87 11.09 11.56 11.33
N ARG A 88 12.36 11.28 11.04
CA ARG A 88 13.48 12.09 11.54
C ARG A 88 13.45 13.52 10.98
N PHE A 89 13.20 13.70 9.69
CA PHE A 89 13.23 15.01 9.06
C PHE A 89 11.96 15.82 9.29
N THR A 90 10.81 15.18 9.25
CA THR A 90 9.51 15.86 9.40
C THR A 90 9.08 16.02 10.85
N ARG A 91 9.61 15.21 11.76
CA ARG A 91 9.17 15.07 13.16
C ARG A 91 7.72 14.54 13.26
N MET A 92 7.19 13.96 12.20
CA MET A 92 5.87 13.36 12.14
C MET A 92 6.00 11.84 12.09
N ARG A 93 5.16 11.13 12.84
CA ARG A 93 5.13 9.66 12.82
C ARG A 93 4.25 9.16 11.68
N VAL A 94 4.68 8.06 11.05
CA VAL A 94 3.83 7.28 10.16
C VAL A 94 2.89 6.44 11.03
N TYR A 95 1.60 6.51 10.71
CA TYR A 95 0.58 5.77 11.46
C TYR A 95 0.79 4.25 11.35
N GLU A 96 0.58 3.53 12.45
CA GLU A 96 0.89 2.10 12.56
C GLU A 96 0.13 1.21 11.57
N ARG A 97 -0.96 1.70 11.01
CA ARG A 97 -1.78 1.00 10.00
C ARG A 97 -1.67 1.61 8.61
N THR A 98 -0.69 2.48 8.37
CA THR A 98 -0.41 2.98 7.02
C THR A 98 -0.09 1.81 6.10
N PRO A 99 -0.77 1.68 4.95
CA PRO A 99 -0.54 0.55 4.05
C PRO A 99 0.95 0.37 3.74
N TYR A 100 1.39 -0.88 3.73
CA TYR A 100 2.77 -1.34 3.46
C TYR A 100 3.84 -0.88 4.45
N ALA A 101 3.70 0.28 5.08
CA ALA A 101 4.75 0.93 5.90
C ALA A 101 4.51 0.87 7.40
N GLY A 102 3.28 0.80 7.85
CA GLY A 102 2.93 0.82 9.26
C GLY A 102 3.41 -0.43 10.01
N ASP A 103 3.61 -0.31 11.31
CA ASP A 103 4.14 -1.42 12.12
C ASP A 103 3.22 -2.64 12.16
N LEU A 104 1.91 -2.43 12.06
CA LEU A 104 0.90 -3.49 12.21
C LEU A 104 0.38 -4.09 10.89
N VAL A 105 0.89 -3.66 9.73
CA VAL A 105 0.29 -4.02 8.44
C VAL A 105 0.58 -5.47 8.00
N PHE A 106 1.61 -6.10 8.55
CA PHE A 106 1.96 -7.49 8.30
C PHE A 106 1.72 -8.39 9.50
N THR A 107 0.82 -8.00 10.39
CA THR A 107 0.44 -8.76 11.58
C THR A 107 -1.03 -9.17 11.50
N ALA A 108 -1.35 -10.35 12.00
CA ALA A 108 -2.73 -10.81 12.14
C ALA A 108 -3.01 -11.12 13.60
N PHE A 109 -4.15 -10.65 14.10
CA PHE A 109 -4.57 -10.81 15.50
C PHE A 109 -5.59 -11.95 15.67
N SER A 110 -6.31 -12.31 14.62
CA SER A 110 -7.29 -13.38 14.62
C SER A 110 -6.63 -14.74 14.36
N GLY A 111 -6.94 -15.75 15.16
CA GLY A 111 -6.42 -17.11 14.97
C GLY A 111 -6.77 -17.70 13.59
N SER A 112 -7.98 -17.41 13.08
CA SER A 112 -8.38 -17.85 11.73
C SER A 112 -7.57 -17.19 10.61
N HIS A 113 -7.21 -15.90 10.78
CA HIS A 113 -6.35 -15.20 9.82
C HIS A 113 -4.92 -15.73 9.87
N GLN A 114 -4.37 -15.95 11.07
CA GLN A 114 -3.04 -16.54 11.25
C GLN A 114 -2.94 -17.94 10.61
N ASP A 115 -3.95 -18.79 10.83
CA ASP A 115 -4.03 -20.11 10.21
C ASP A 115 -4.07 -20.03 8.67
N ALA A 116 -4.89 -19.12 8.13
CA ALA A 116 -4.98 -18.93 6.68
C ALA A 116 -3.66 -18.44 6.07
N ILE A 117 -2.97 -17.49 6.73
CA ILE A 117 -1.66 -17.00 6.30
C ILE A 117 -0.63 -18.12 6.35
N SER A 118 -0.56 -18.89 7.45
CA SER A 118 0.38 -20.01 7.60
C SER A 118 0.15 -21.06 6.52
N LYS A 119 -1.09 -21.40 6.20
CA LYS A 119 -1.41 -22.33 5.10
C LYS A 119 -1.02 -21.77 3.74
N GLY A 120 -1.26 -20.48 3.50
CA GLY A 120 -0.84 -19.81 2.26
C GLY A 120 0.68 -19.81 2.09
N MET A 121 1.44 -19.51 3.15
CA MET A 121 2.90 -19.58 3.13
C MET A 121 3.40 -20.99 2.84
N ALA A 122 2.88 -22.01 3.54
CA ALA A 122 3.24 -23.41 3.31
C ALA A 122 2.91 -23.89 1.88
N TRP A 123 1.79 -23.46 1.31
CA TRP A 123 1.40 -23.72 -0.07
C TRP A 123 2.43 -23.15 -1.06
N ARG A 124 2.85 -21.91 -0.82
CA ARG A 124 3.85 -21.22 -1.62
C ARG A 124 5.23 -21.89 -1.52
N GLU A 125 5.68 -22.23 -0.31
CA GLU A 125 6.94 -22.96 -0.07
C GLU A 125 6.97 -24.34 -0.76
N ALA A 126 5.82 -25.00 -0.84
CA ALA A 126 5.66 -26.24 -1.59
C ALA A 126 5.67 -26.06 -3.11
N GLY A 127 5.91 -24.85 -3.63
CA GLY A 127 5.98 -24.56 -5.07
C GLY A 127 4.63 -24.59 -5.80
N LYS A 128 3.52 -24.61 -5.07
CA LYS A 128 2.17 -24.78 -5.64
C LYS A 128 1.54 -23.48 -6.15
N SER A 129 2.10 -22.34 -5.81
CA SER A 129 1.58 -21.00 -6.20
C SER A 129 1.90 -20.61 -7.65
N GLY A 130 2.73 -21.39 -8.34
CA GLY A 130 3.17 -21.05 -9.71
C GLY A 130 3.95 -19.73 -9.80
N GLY A 131 4.63 -19.34 -8.71
CA GLY A 131 5.44 -18.12 -8.64
C GLY A 131 4.66 -16.84 -8.34
N ARG A 132 3.33 -16.91 -8.20
CA ARG A 132 2.49 -15.76 -7.83
C ARG A 132 2.40 -15.61 -6.32
N TRP A 133 2.18 -14.37 -5.87
CA TRP A 133 1.81 -14.11 -4.49
C TRP A 133 0.32 -14.35 -4.31
N ASP A 134 -0.04 -15.32 -3.48
CA ASP A 134 -1.42 -15.76 -3.24
C ASP A 134 -1.70 -16.06 -1.76
N VAL A 135 -0.92 -15.46 -0.87
CA VAL A 135 -1.10 -15.60 0.58
C VAL A 135 -2.31 -14.77 1.04
N PRO A 136 -3.31 -15.38 1.69
CA PRO A 136 -4.48 -14.64 2.18
C PRO A 136 -4.10 -13.49 3.12
N TYR A 137 -4.84 -12.39 3.05
CA TYR A 137 -4.70 -11.19 3.91
C TYR A 137 -3.40 -10.39 3.73
N LEU A 138 -2.44 -10.87 2.97
CA LEU A 138 -1.21 -10.16 2.67
C LEU A 138 -1.20 -9.75 1.20
N PRO A 139 -1.30 -8.45 0.87
CA PRO A 139 -1.38 -8.00 -0.53
C PRO A 139 -0.07 -8.20 -1.30
N ILE A 140 1.06 -8.27 -0.60
CA ILE A 140 2.40 -8.51 -1.14
C ILE A 140 3.19 -9.43 -0.22
N ASP A 141 4.31 -9.96 -0.69
CA ASP A 141 5.31 -10.57 0.18
C ASP A 141 5.93 -9.46 1.07
N PRO A 142 5.86 -9.56 2.39
CA PRO A 142 6.52 -8.58 3.28
C PRO A 142 7.99 -8.37 2.94
N LYS A 143 8.68 -9.38 2.41
CA LYS A 143 10.08 -9.31 2.00
C LYS A 143 10.32 -8.35 0.84
N ASP A 144 9.32 -8.10 -0.01
CA ASP A 144 9.43 -7.14 -1.12
C ASP A 144 9.65 -5.70 -0.63
N VAL A 145 9.25 -5.42 0.61
CA VAL A 145 9.47 -4.12 1.28
C VAL A 145 10.48 -4.20 2.43
N GLY A 146 11.25 -5.30 2.50
CA GLY A 146 12.28 -5.52 3.53
C GLY A 146 11.72 -5.78 4.92
N ARG A 147 10.52 -6.39 4.98
CA ARG A 147 9.85 -6.77 6.23
C ARG A 147 9.57 -8.28 6.29
N GLU A 148 9.06 -8.73 7.41
CA GLU A 148 8.62 -10.10 7.62
C GLU A 148 7.17 -10.11 8.14
N TYR A 149 6.51 -11.25 7.99
CA TYR A 149 5.23 -11.49 8.63
C TYR A 149 5.45 -11.74 10.12
N GLU A 150 4.74 -11.00 10.95
CA GLU A 150 4.81 -11.11 12.41
C GLU A 150 3.63 -11.93 12.94
N SER A 151 3.92 -13.16 13.43
CA SER A 151 2.92 -14.07 13.99
C SER A 151 2.68 -13.91 15.48
N ASP A 152 3.58 -13.22 16.19
CA ASP A 152 3.61 -13.23 17.68
C ASP A 152 2.86 -12.07 18.32
N VAL A 153 1.83 -11.56 17.69
CA VAL A 153 1.15 -10.40 18.22
C VAL A 153 0.06 -10.77 19.22
N ILE A 154 0.13 -10.10 20.34
CA ILE A 154 -0.82 -10.12 21.46
C ILE A 154 -2.27 -10.20 20.95
N ARG A 155 -3.01 -11.19 21.41
CA ARG A 155 -4.46 -11.37 21.21
C ARG A 155 -5.20 -10.23 21.91
N ILE A 156 -5.35 -9.08 21.26
CA ILE A 156 -5.94 -7.90 21.91
C ILE A 156 -7.47 -7.87 21.80
N CYS A 157 -8.12 -8.62 20.92
CA CYS A 157 -9.52 -8.29 20.66
C CYS A 157 -10.51 -9.42 20.34
N LEU A 158 -10.20 -10.69 20.53
CA LEU A 158 -11.11 -11.75 20.11
C LEU A 158 -11.26 -12.88 21.13
N LEU A 159 -11.38 -12.51 22.39
CA LEU A 159 -11.65 -13.46 23.48
C LEU A 159 -13.05 -14.08 23.46
N TYR A 160 -13.99 -13.54 22.66
CA TYR A 160 -15.37 -14.02 22.75
C TYR A 160 -15.79 -14.99 21.65
N THR A 161 -14.92 -15.34 20.71
CA THR A 161 -15.26 -16.29 19.65
C THR A 161 -14.73 -17.69 19.87
N SER A 162 -13.75 -17.89 20.77
CA SER A 162 -13.23 -19.21 21.11
C SER A 162 -13.86 -19.81 22.33
N ASP A 163 -14.43 -18.98 23.22
CA ASP A 163 -15.03 -19.45 24.47
C ASP A 163 -16.55 -19.70 24.40
N ALA A 164 -17.13 -19.48 23.21
CA ALA A 164 -18.54 -19.77 22.96
C ALA A 164 -18.79 -21.18 22.38
N ALA A 165 -17.77 -22.02 22.32
CA ALA A 165 -17.83 -23.36 21.75
C ALA A 165 -17.59 -24.49 22.77
N ASP A 166 -17.59 -24.19 24.09
CA ASP A 166 -17.59 -25.19 25.16
C ASP A 166 -18.92 -25.19 25.94
#